data_65913f1e648bdf56a98481f851fe5bde
#
_entry.id   65913f1e648bdf56a98481f851fe5bde
#
_cell.length_a   1.000
_cell.length_b   1.000
_cell.length_c   1.000
_cell.angle_alpha   90.00
_cell.angle_beta   90.00
_cell.angle_gamma   90.00
#
_symmetry.space_group_name_H-M   'P 1'
#
loop_
_entity.id
_entity.type
_entity.pdbx_description
1 polymer ?
#
loop_
_entity_poly.entity_id
_entity_poly.type
_entity_poly.pdbx_seq_one_letter_code
_entity_poly.pdbx_strand_id
1 'polypeptide(L)'
;MWCDTIPFMHDSHVHLTREPLISNLSEIIHSFQDKGGTYILSQSTQSDDFDTNLQLTTLYPAVIQAAIGLHPTIFEDISTKNTYEQKDIFIKGEREIKLFEKYVQKHNNKIKAIGECGLDYYQFSLNESYSKETKEELKEIQKISFRKHLQLALKFNLPLSIHVRDVADSDECVRDVIRLICEEGKGALCGVFHSYTGNMSYLEEILDLGFYIGFNGIITYKSGENVRDILKQTPFDRILFETDGPFLPPQSVRKNGHIKEKFAQPADIKEIIETASQVKNITYEYLEKSSDANYSLLFL
;
A
#
# COMPACT_ATOMS: atom_id res chain seq x y z
N MET A 1 -26.57 -13.87 -7.80
CA MET A 1 -26.41 -13.98 -9.27
C MET A 1 -25.05 -13.34 -9.56
N TRP A 2 -24.01 -14.15 -9.73
CA TRP A 2 -22.68 -13.68 -10.12
C TRP A 2 -22.76 -13.27 -11.57
N CYS A 3 -22.56 -12.01 -11.86
CA CYS A 3 -22.42 -11.53 -13.24
C CYS A 3 -21.21 -12.26 -13.85
N ASP A 4 -21.35 -12.77 -15.09
CA ASP A 4 -20.25 -13.35 -15.87
C ASP A 4 -19.30 -12.22 -16.31
N THR A 5 -18.63 -11.59 -15.34
CA THR A 5 -17.55 -10.67 -15.63
C THR A 5 -16.33 -11.49 -16.05
N ILE A 6 -15.76 -11.13 -17.18
CA ILE A 6 -14.45 -11.66 -17.61
C ILE A 6 -13.48 -11.44 -16.44
N PRO A 7 -12.77 -12.50 -15.96
CA PRO A 7 -11.77 -12.31 -14.92
C PRO A 7 -10.76 -11.28 -15.37
N PHE A 8 -10.43 -10.34 -14.51
CA PHE A 8 -9.35 -9.38 -14.77
C PHE A 8 -8.38 -9.38 -13.59
N MET A 9 -7.14 -9.72 -13.83
CA MET A 9 -6.09 -9.68 -12.83
C MET A 9 -5.73 -8.22 -12.53
N HIS A 10 -5.53 -7.88 -11.25
CA HIS A 10 -5.16 -6.55 -10.83
C HIS A 10 -3.95 -6.56 -9.89
N ASP A 11 -3.26 -5.42 -9.79
CA ASP A 11 -2.25 -5.13 -8.78
C ASP A 11 -2.74 -3.93 -7.94
N SER A 12 -3.14 -4.18 -6.69
CA SER A 12 -3.75 -3.15 -5.84
C SER A 12 -2.73 -2.21 -5.18
N HIS A 13 -1.42 -2.49 -5.31
CA HIS A 13 -0.39 -1.63 -4.73
C HIS A 13 0.98 -1.86 -5.39
N VAL A 14 1.46 -0.85 -6.11
CA VAL A 14 2.79 -0.83 -6.74
C VAL A 14 3.31 0.59 -6.89
N HIS A 15 4.64 0.78 -6.85
CA HIS A 15 5.29 2.08 -7.00
C HIS A 15 5.88 2.25 -8.40
N LEU A 16 5.04 2.46 -9.41
CA LEU A 16 5.48 2.58 -10.81
C LEU A 16 6.39 3.78 -11.07
N THR A 17 6.42 4.77 -10.18
CA THR A 17 7.32 5.93 -10.25
C THR A 17 8.74 5.65 -9.76
N ARG A 18 8.99 4.44 -9.21
CA ARG A 18 10.29 4.02 -8.69
C ARG A 18 11.09 3.23 -9.71
N GLU A 19 12.44 3.39 -9.65
CA GLU A 19 13.35 2.52 -10.39
C GLU A 19 13.34 1.10 -9.80
N PRO A 20 13.47 0.06 -10.62
CA PRO A 20 13.64 0.09 -12.09
C PRO A 20 12.33 0.12 -12.89
N LEU A 21 11.15 0.24 -12.21
CA LEU A 21 9.86 0.12 -12.87
C LEU A 21 9.61 1.27 -13.85
N ILE A 22 9.91 2.50 -13.47
CA ILE A 22 9.65 3.67 -14.31
C ILE A 22 10.48 3.64 -15.61
N SER A 23 11.74 3.23 -15.54
CA SER A 23 12.61 3.12 -16.72
C SER A 23 12.20 1.99 -17.68
N ASN A 24 11.48 0.98 -17.20
CA ASN A 24 11.04 -0.17 -17.98
C ASN A 24 9.51 -0.24 -18.12
N LEU A 25 8.81 0.87 -17.91
CA LEU A 25 7.35 0.91 -17.74
C LEU A 25 6.59 0.23 -18.88
N SER A 26 6.95 0.50 -20.14
CA SER A 26 6.25 -0.08 -21.31
C SER A 26 6.33 -1.60 -21.34
N GLU A 27 7.51 -2.16 -21.05
CA GLU A 27 7.72 -3.61 -20.99
C GLU A 27 6.95 -4.24 -19.84
N ILE A 28 6.96 -3.58 -18.67
CA ILE A 28 6.25 -4.03 -17.47
C ILE A 28 4.73 -4.07 -17.70
N ILE A 29 4.16 -3.02 -18.30
CA ILE A 29 2.73 -2.98 -18.63
C ILE A 29 2.37 -4.07 -19.63
N HIS A 30 3.18 -4.24 -20.69
CA HIS A 30 2.95 -5.28 -21.68
C HIS A 30 3.02 -6.69 -21.06
N SER A 31 4.06 -6.96 -20.26
CA SER A 31 4.19 -8.24 -19.55
C SER A 31 3.02 -8.53 -18.59
N PHE A 32 2.48 -7.50 -17.94
CA PHE A 32 1.30 -7.62 -17.07
C PHE A 32 0.06 -7.98 -17.89
N GLN A 33 -0.18 -7.26 -18.98
CA GLN A 33 -1.34 -7.49 -19.87
C GLN A 33 -1.27 -8.85 -20.57
N ASP A 34 -0.10 -9.30 -20.98
CA ASP A 34 0.10 -10.64 -21.59
C ASP A 34 -0.27 -11.78 -20.62
N LYS A 35 -0.19 -11.54 -19.30
CA LYS A 35 -0.63 -12.48 -18.27
C LYS A 35 -2.11 -12.33 -17.88
N GLY A 36 -2.86 -11.47 -18.56
CA GLY A 36 -4.28 -11.22 -18.28
C GLY A 36 -4.54 -10.04 -17.33
N GLY A 37 -3.50 -9.27 -17.01
CA GLY A 37 -3.61 -8.10 -16.14
C GLY A 37 -4.40 -6.96 -16.76
N THR A 38 -5.24 -6.31 -15.95
CA THR A 38 -6.14 -5.24 -16.41
C THR A 38 -5.91 -3.93 -15.68
N TYR A 39 -5.85 -3.94 -14.35
CA TYR A 39 -5.74 -2.73 -13.55
C TYR A 39 -4.52 -2.76 -12.61
N ILE A 40 -3.88 -1.62 -12.50
CA ILE A 40 -2.75 -1.37 -11.59
C ILE A 40 -3.06 -0.09 -10.81
N LEU A 41 -3.05 -0.16 -9.48
CA LEU A 41 -3.12 1.01 -8.62
C LEU A 41 -1.70 1.44 -8.23
N SER A 42 -1.20 2.47 -8.93
CA SER A 42 0.13 3.03 -8.69
C SER A 42 0.10 3.99 -7.51
N GLN A 43 0.97 3.76 -6.53
CA GLN A 43 1.07 4.56 -5.31
C GLN A 43 2.10 5.67 -5.46
N SER A 44 1.78 6.86 -4.95
CA SER A 44 2.80 7.86 -4.66
C SER A 44 3.23 7.78 -3.19
N THR A 45 4.42 8.29 -2.91
CA THR A 45 5.01 8.24 -1.57
C THR A 45 5.41 9.61 -1.03
N GLN A 46 5.57 10.60 -1.91
CA GLN A 46 6.03 11.95 -1.56
C GLN A 46 5.55 12.97 -2.60
N SER A 47 5.60 14.26 -2.25
CA SER A 47 5.08 15.30 -3.12
C SER A 47 5.78 15.41 -4.49
N ASP A 48 7.02 14.97 -4.57
CA ASP A 48 7.83 15.02 -5.80
C ASP A 48 7.38 14.00 -6.87
N ASP A 49 6.67 12.94 -6.47
CA ASP A 49 6.22 11.89 -7.41
C ASP A 49 4.74 12.03 -7.82
N PHE A 50 3.98 12.94 -7.23
CA PHE A 50 2.54 13.10 -7.50
C PHE A 50 2.22 13.36 -8.96
N ASP A 51 2.92 14.34 -9.58
CA ASP A 51 2.69 14.69 -10.98
C ASP A 51 3.06 13.54 -11.91
N THR A 52 4.19 12.88 -11.65
CA THR A 52 4.63 11.71 -12.42
C THR A 52 3.59 10.59 -12.31
N ASN A 53 3.16 10.26 -11.10
CA ASN A 53 2.17 9.18 -10.88
C ASN A 53 0.85 9.50 -11.60
N LEU A 54 0.38 10.74 -11.54
CA LEU A 54 -0.85 11.14 -12.23
C LEU A 54 -0.68 11.17 -13.77
N GLN A 55 0.51 11.49 -14.30
CA GLN A 55 0.82 11.41 -15.73
C GLN A 55 0.75 9.98 -16.27
N LEU A 56 1.14 8.98 -15.47
CA LEU A 56 1.05 7.57 -15.86
C LEU A 56 -0.40 7.17 -16.19
N THR A 57 -1.39 7.71 -15.48
CA THR A 57 -2.81 7.44 -15.79
C THR A 57 -3.26 8.03 -17.13
N THR A 58 -2.58 9.06 -17.61
CA THR A 58 -2.84 9.66 -18.93
C THR A 58 -2.15 8.88 -20.03
N LEU A 59 -0.97 8.31 -19.75
CA LEU A 59 -0.21 7.48 -20.70
C LEU A 59 -0.86 6.10 -20.88
N TYR A 60 -1.41 5.51 -19.82
CA TYR A 60 -2.02 4.18 -19.82
C TYR A 60 -3.42 4.20 -19.18
N PRO A 61 -4.38 4.95 -19.75
CA PRO A 61 -5.66 5.25 -19.10
C PRO A 61 -6.57 4.03 -18.87
N ALA A 62 -6.35 2.95 -19.63
CA ALA A 62 -7.10 1.70 -19.49
C ALA A 62 -6.50 0.76 -18.42
N VAL A 63 -5.28 1.02 -17.94
CA VAL A 63 -4.53 0.09 -17.08
C VAL A 63 -4.15 0.74 -15.75
N ILE A 64 -3.58 1.97 -15.78
CA ILE A 64 -3.03 2.60 -14.59
C ILE A 64 -4.06 3.50 -13.92
N GLN A 65 -4.25 3.29 -12.64
CA GLN A 65 -4.96 4.15 -11.70
C GLN A 65 -3.97 4.73 -10.70
N ALA A 66 -4.23 5.92 -10.16
CA ALA A 66 -3.33 6.57 -9.21
C ALA A 66 -3.94 6.68 -7.82
N ALA A 67 -3.13 6.32 -6.84
CA ALA A 67 -3.30 6.70 -5.45
C ALA A 67 -2.29 7.79 -5.10
N ILE A 68 -2.73 8.81 -4.38
CA ILE A 68 -1.91 9.96 -3.99
C ILE A 68 -1.86 10.04 -2.47
N GLY A 69 -0.65 9.98 -1.90
CA GLY A 69 -0.42 10.04 -0.47
C GLY A 69 1.02 10.36 -0.10
N LEU A 70 1.26 10.55 1.17
CA LEU A 70 2.56 10.75 1.77
C LEU A 70 2.89 9.54 2.63
N HIS A 71 3.87 8.76 2.21
CA HIS A 71 4.35 7.62 2.98
C HIS A 71 4.95 8.07 4.32
N PRO A 72 4.70 7.39 5.44
CA PRO A 72 5.15 7.84 6.77
C PRO A 72 6.66 8.01 6.89
N THR A 73 7.47 7.27 6.14
CA THR A 73 8.94 7.35 6.22
C THR A 73 9.54 8.63 5.65
N ILE A 74 8.80 9.42 4.85
CA ILE A 74 9.32 10.69 4.32
C ILE A 74 9.73 11.66 5.43
N PHE A 75 9.11 11.56 6.60
CA PHE A 75 9.40 12.44 7.74
C PHE A 75 10.77 12.16 8.35
N GLU A 76 11.31 10.95 8.19
CA GLU A 76 12.70 10.64 8.54
C GLU A 76 13.68 11.30 7.58
N ASP A 77 13.45 11.20 6.27
CA ASP A 77 14.29 11.82 5.25
C ASP A 77 14.39 13.34 5.44
N ILE A 78 13.29 13.95 5.87
CA ILE A 78 13.24 15.36 6.22
C ILE A 78 14.15 15.66 7.42
N SER A 79 14.19 14.78 8.42
CA SER A 79 15.00 14.94 9.64
C SER A 79 16.49 14.78 9.38
N THR A 80 16.90 13.92 8.43
CA THR A 80 18.29 13.57 8.17
C THR A 80 19.00 14.53 7.23
N LYS A 81 18.28 15.22 6.35
CA LYS A 81 18.85 16.09 5.32
C LYS A 81 19.41 17.43 5.84
N ASN A 82 19.20 17.79 7.11
CA ASN A 82 19.75 18.99 7.72
C ASN A 82 20.11 18.78 9.20
N THR A 83 21.33 19.06 9.55
CA THR A 83 21.96 18.82 10.85
C THR A 83 21.59 19.79 11.98
N TYR A 84 20.54 20.62 11.86
CA TYR A 84 20.22 21.61 12.92
C TYR A 84 18.71 21.80 13.11
N GLU A 85 18.26 21.57 14.36
CA GLU A 85 17.05 21.93 15.07
C GLU A 85 15.79 21.03 14.87
N GLN A 86 15.34 20.47 16.00
CA GLN A 86 14.08 19.69 16.19
C GLN A 86 12.82 20.38 15.62
N LYS A 87 12.78 21.71 15.61
CA LYS A 87 11.68 22.50 15.02
C LYS A 87 11.50 22.27 13.52
N ASP A 88 12.51 21.74 12.84
CA ASP A 88 12.51 21.56 11.39
C ASP A 88 11.60 20.40 10.94
N ILE A 89 11.42 19.34 11.74
CA ILE A 89 10.61 18.16 11.37
C ILE A 89 9.14 18.58 11.21
N PHE A 90 8.58 19.29 12.18
CA PHE A 90 7.19 19.74 12.11
C PHE A 90 6.96 20.77 11.01
N ILE A 91 7.85 21.78 10.88
CA ILE A 91 7.73 22.82 9.86
C ILE A 91 7.76 22.23 8.44
N LYS A 92 8.72 21.34 8.19
CA LYS A 92 8.85 20.68 6.88
C LYS A 92 7.74 19.65 6.65
N GLY A 93 7.41 18.86 7.68
CA GLY A 93 6.30 17.92 7.63
C GLY A 93 4.97 18.60 7.33
N GLU A 94 4.64 19.68 8.02
CA GLU A 94 3.45 20.49 7.73
C GLU A 94 3.44 21.06 6.30
N ARG A 95 4.60 21.43 5.78
CA ARG A 95 4.72 21.89 4.38
C ARG A 95 4.32 20.78 3.41
N GLU A 96 4.85 19.56 3.58
CA GLU A 96 4.51 18.41 2.75
C GLU A 96 3.01 18.07 2.85
N ILE A 97 2.46 18.07 4.06
CA ILE A 97 1.02 17.83 4.31
C ILE A 97 0.16 18.90 3.60
N LYS A 98 0.56 20.18 3.61
CA LYS A 98 -0.15 21.25 2.90
C LYS A 98 -0.05 21.11 1.38
N LEU A 99 1.09 20.67 0.86
CA LEU A 99 1.25 20.39 -0.57
C LEU A 99 0.34 19.25 -1.00
N PHE A 100 0.35 18.14 -0.26
CA PHE A 100 -0.53 16.99 -0.47
C PHE A 100 -2.01 17.41 -0.45
N GLU A 101 -2.45 18.14 0.58
CA GLU A 101 -3.84 18.59 0.68
C GLU A 101 -4.27 19.41 -0.55
N LYS A 102 -3.46 20.37 -0.96
CA LYS A 102 -3.73 21.19 -2.15
C LYS A 102 -3.77 20.36 -3.42
N TYR A 103 -2.87 19.39 -3.54
CA TYR A 103 -2.79 18.51 -4.70
C TYR A 103 -4.04 17.63 -4.83
N VAL A 104 -4.44 16.98 -3.75
CA VAL A 104 -5.67 16.17 -3.73
C VAL A 104 -6.90 17.03 -4.01
N GLN A 105 -7.04 18.21 -3.39
CA GLN A 105 -8.16 19.11 -3.65
C GLN A 105 -8.26 19.50 -5.13
N LYS A 106 -7.14 19.69 -5.80
CA LYS A 106 -7.09 20.08 -7.22
C LYS A 106 -7.38 18.93 -8.18
N HIS A 107 -6.98 17.69 -7.80
CA HIS A 107 -6.96 16.54 -8.71
C HIS A 107 -7.86 15.38 -8.27
N ASN A 108 -8.74 15.54 -7.26
CA ASN A 108 -9.55 14.48 -6.68
C ASN A 108 -10.36 13.65 -7.70
N ASN A 109 -10.78 14.24 -8.79
CA ASN A 109 -11.54 13.57 -9.86
C ASN A 109 -10.68 12.63 -10.75
N LYS A 110 -9.36 12.66 -10.61
CA LYS A 110 -8.40 11.80 -11.32
C LYS A 110 -7.74 10.76 -10.41
N ILE A 111 -7.94 10.89 -9.11
CA ILE A 111 -7.35 10.04 -8.07
C ILE A 111 -8.35 8.94 -7.74
N LYS A 112 -7.89 7.70 -7.63
CA LYS A 112 -8.73 6.53 -7.31
C LYS A 112 -8.63 6.11 -5.84
N ALA A 113 -7.55 6.49 -5.15
CA ALA A 113 -7.38 6.23 -3.72
C ALA A 113 -6.50 7.30 -3.06
N ILE A 114 -6.62 7.46 -1.77
CA ILE A 114 -5.67 8.19 -0.94
C ILE A 114 -4.64 7.19 -0.42
N GLY A 115 -3.40 7.36 -0.84
CA GLY A 115 -2.30 6.44 -0.48
C GLY A 115 -1.04 6.64 -1.35
N GLU A 116 0.06 6.11 -0.93
CA GLU A 116 0.25 5.33 0.28
C GLU A 116 0.31 6.25 1.50
N CYS A 117 -0.33 5.85 2.60
CA CYS A 117 -0.40 6.64 3.83
C CYS A 117 -0.45 5.72 5.05
N GLY A 118 -0.24 6.23 6.23
CA GLY A 118 -0.31 5.43 7.45
C GLY A 118 0.77 5.77 8.45
N LEU A 119 1.23 4.75 9.19
CA LEU A 119 2.26 4.87 10.22
C LEU A 119 3.35 3.80 10.03
N ASP A 120 4.62 4.17 10.25
CA ASP A 120 5.75 3.26 10.30
C ASP A 120 6.61 3.58 11.53
N TYR A 121 6.51 2.75 12.55
CA TYR A 121 7.32 2.91 13.77
C TYR A 121 8.58 2.07 13.73
N TYR A 122 8.69 1.16 12.76
CA TYR A 122 9.86 0.30 12.59
C TYR A 122 11.06 1.07 12.04
N GLN A 123 10.86 1.85 10.97
CA GLN A 123 11.98 2.43 10.23
C GLN A 123 12.85 3.33 11.10
N PHE A 124 12.28 4.34 11.76
CA PHE A 124 13.06 5.22 12.63
C PHE A 124 13.55 4.55 13.92
N SER A 125 12.96 3.41 14.31
CA SER A 125 13.44 2.66 15.49
C SER A 125 14.85 2.10 15.28
N LEU A 126 15.20 1.80 14.02
CA LEU A 126 16.52 1.29 13.63
C LEU A 126 17.62 2.35 13.72
N ASN A 127 17.27 3.64 13.78
CA ASN A 127 18.25 4.70 13.87
C ASN A 127 18.65 4.95 15.32
N GLU A 128 19.81 4.40 15.71
CA GLU A 128 20.36 4.53 17.07
C GLU A 128 20.78 5.97 17.40
N SER A 129 20.96 6.84 16.41
CA SER A 129 21.32 8.25 16.61
C SER A 129 20.13 9.12 17.04
N TYR A 130 18.89 8.63 16.85
CA TYR A 130 17.70 9.38 17.26
C TYR A 130 17.46 9.27 18.76
N SER A 131 17.30 10.42 19.40
CA SER A 131 16.86 10.46 20.80
C SER A 131 15.44 9.95 20.96
N LYS A 132 15.03 9.64 22.18
CA LYS A 132 13.64 9.24 22.46
C LYS A 132 12.66 10.34 22.06
N GLU A 133 13.00 11.59 22.33
CA GLU A 133 12.21 12.77 21.97
C GLU A 133 12.03 12.87 20.46
N THR A 134 13.10 12.67 19.68
CA THR A 134 13.03 12.68 18.21
C THR A 134 12.12 11.58 17.66
N LYS A 135 12.18 10.37 18.26
CA LYS A 135 11.30 9.26 17.87
C LYS A 135 9.82 9.57 18.15
N GLU A 136 9.52 10.20 19.30
CA GLU A 136 8.14 10.63 19.61
C GLU A 136 7.68 11.76 18.67
N GLU A 137 8.52 12.71 18.30
CA GLU A 137 8.21 13.76 17.33
C GLU A 137 7.90 13.17 15.94
N LEU A 138 8.65 12.14 15.52
CA LEU A 138 8.39 11.42 14.26
C LEU A 138 7.05 10.68 14.31
N LYS A 139 6.69 10.06 15.42
CA LYS A 139 5.34 9.46 15.59
C LYS A 139 4.26 10.51 15.47
N GLU A 140 4.42 11.66 16.13
CA GLU A 140 3.39 12.72 16.11
C GLU A 140 3.20 13.33 14.73
N ILE A 141 4.26 13.62 13.97
CA ILE A 141 4.11 14.15 12.61
C ILE A 141 3.49 13.12 11.65
N GLN A 142 3.82 11.83 11.80
CA GLN A 142 3.16 10.77 11.06
C GLN A 142 1.65 10.72 11.37
N LYS A 143 1.25 10.81 12.65
CA LYS A 143 -0.16 10.84 13.06
C LYS A 143 -0.90 12.07 12.51
N ILE A 144 -0.28 13.25 12.55
CA ILE A 144 -0.84 14.48 11.95
C ILE A 144 -1.07 14.28 10.44
N SER A 145 -0.08 13.72 9.76
CA SER A 145 -0.17 13.41 8.35
C SER A 145 -1.31 12.41 8.07
N PHE A 146 -1.33 11.30 8.80
CA PHE A 146 -2.35 10.26 8.60
C PHE A 146 -3.77 10.79 8.85
N ARG A 147 -4.00 11.58 9.89
CA ARG A 147 -5.30 12.26 10.11
C ARG A 147 -5.71 13.09 8.89
N LYS A 148 -4.78 13.80 8.26
CA LYS A 148 -5.08 14.58 7.05
C LYS A 148 -5.50 13.68 5.89
N HIS A 149 -4.85 12.51 5.70
CA HIS A 149 -5.25 11.53 4.69
C HIS A 149 -6.67 11.01 4.95
N LEU A 150 -6.98 10.62 6.19
CA LEU A 150 -8.32 10.17 6.58
C LEU A 150 -9.40 11.22 6.30
N GLN A 151 -9.14 12.49 6.66
CA GLN A 151 -10.06 13.61 6.41
C GLN A 151 -10.30 13.87 4.92
N LEU A 152 -9.26 13.76 4.08
CA LEU A 152 -9.39 13.92 2.63
C LEU A 152 -10.10 12.72 2.00
N ALA A 153 -9.83 11.51 2.45
CA ALA A 153 -10.53 10.31 2.03
C ALA A 153 -12.04 10.43 2.29
N LEU A 154 -12.45 10.86 3.48
CA LEU A 154 -13.85 11.16 3.81
C LEU A 154 -14.43 12.26 2.93
N LYS A 155 -13.72 13.38 2.80
CA LYS A 155 -14.20 14.56 2.06
C LYS A 155 -14.50 14.25 0.60
N PHE A 156 -13.68 13.42 -0.04
CA PHE A 156 -13.78 13.09 -1.46
C PHE A 156 -14.35 11.71 -1.74
N ASN A 157 -14.75 10.98 -0.69
CA ASN A 157 -15.25 9.61 -0.77
C ASN A 157 -14.28 8.70 -1.55
N LEU A 158 -13.00 8.74 -1.18
CA LEU A 158 -11.93 7.94 -1.78
C LEU A 158 -11.49 6.85 -0.81
N PRO A 159 -11.23 5.62 -1.28
CA PRO A 159 -10.67 4.57 -0.45
C PRO A 159 -9.22 4.87 -0.05
N LEU A 160 -8.75 4.21 0.99
CA LEU A 160 -7.40 4.34 1.54
C LEU A 160 -6.52 3.15 1.16
N SER A 161 -5.24 3.40 0.86
CA SER A 161 -4.18 2.39 0.85
C SER A 161 -3.26 2.64 2.04
N ILE A 162 -3.36 1.79 3.07
CA ILE A 162 -2.81 2.04 4.40
C ILE A 162 -1.57 1.19 4.63
N HIS A 163 -0.46 1.86 4.92
CA HIS A 163 0.77 1.30 5.44
C HIS A 163 0.72 1.21 6.96
N VAL A 164 1.10 0.05 7.52
CA VAL A 164 1.28 -0.12 8.97
C VAL A 164 2.47 -1.03 9.25
N ARG A 165 3.44 -0.52 10.01
CA ARG A 165 4.62 -1.30 10.37
C ARG A 165 5.07 -1.05 11.80
N ASP A 166 4.91 -2.07 12.63
CA ASP A 166 5.33 -2.06 14.03
C ASP A 166 6.81 -2.41 14.20
N VAL A 167 7.38 -1.97 15.31
CA VAL A 167 8.64 -2.51 15.85
C VAL A 167 8.41 -3.96 16.26
N ALA A 168 9.44 -4.80 16.16
CA ALA A 168 9.35 -6.19 16.64
C ALA A 168 8.80 -6.26 18.07
N ASP A 169 7.90 -7.20 18.30
CA ASP A 169 7.22 -7.41 19.61
C ASP A 169 6.39 -6.21 20.11
N SER A 170 6.06 -5.27 19.23
CA SER A 170 5.17 -4.14 19.52
C SER A 170 3.91 -4.21 18.66
N ASP A 171 2.83 -3.61 19.14
CA ASP A 171 1.58 -3.39 18.42
C ASP A 171 1.11 -1.93 18.54
N GLU A 172 2.02 -1.03 18.90
CA GLU A 172 1.73 0.39 19.10
C GLU A 172 1.26 1.06 17.81
N CYS A 173 1.93 0.74 16.68
CA CYS A 173 1.63 1.31 15.37
C CYS A 173 0.23 0.91 14.89
N VAL A 174 -0.08 -0.38 14.88
CA VAL A 174 -1.40 -0.86 14.45
C VAL A 174 -2.53 -0.33 15.33
N ARG A 175 -2.34 -0.26 16.63
CA ARG A 175 -3.33 0.34 17.54
C ARG A 175 -3.56 1.83 17.27
N ASP A 176 -2.50 2.59 17.02
CA ASP A 176 -2.62 4.00 16.66
C ASP A 176 -3.34 4.18 15.31
N VAL A 177 -3.05 3.35 14.30
CA VAL A 177 -3.75 3.37 13.00
C VAL A 177 -5.24 3.12 13.20
N ILE A 178 -5.62 2.05 13.89
CA ILE A 178 -7.02 1.67 14.14
C ILE A 178 -7.74 2.79 14.92
N ARG A 179 -7.12 3.29 16.00
CA ARG A 179 -7.67 4.38 16.81
C ARG A 179 -7.95 5.63 15.97
N LEU A 180 -7.00 6.05 15.11
CA LEU A 180 -7.15 7.21 14.25
C LEU A 180 -8.26 7.00 13.20
N ILE A 181 -8.38 5.80 12.63
CA ILE A 181 -9.48 5.45 11.72
C ILE A 181 -10.84 5.58 12.43
N CYS A 182 -10.95 5.07 13.66
CA CYS A 182 -12.18 5.17 14.45
C CYS A 182 -12.54 6.61 14.80
N GLU A 183 -11.55 7.41 15.26
CA GLU A 183 -11.73 8.80 15.66
C GLU A 183 -12.20 9.68 14.49
N GLU A 184 -11.55 9.58 13.33
CA GLU A 184 -11.84 10.41 12.16
C GLU A 184 -12.99 9.84 11.32
N GLY A 185 -13.01 8.51 11.12
CA GLY A 185 -13.88 7.85 10.13
C GLY A 185 -15.30 7.62 10.60
N LYS A 186 -15.52 7.38 11.89
CA LYS A 186 -16.84 7.07 12.48
C LYS A 186 -17.62 6.01 11.67
N GLY A 187 -16.91 5.03 11.10
CA GLY A 187 -17.46 3.96 10.29
C GLY A 187 -17.71 4.28 8.81
N ALA A 188 -17.30 5.46 8.31
CA ALA A 188 -17.50 5.86 6.92
C ALA A 188 -16.25 5.70 6.03
N LEU A 189 -15.10 5.32 6.61
CA LEU A 189 -13.87 5.07 5.86
C LEU A 189 -13.85 3.63 5.32
N CYS A 190 -13.25 3.47 4.15
CA CYS A 190 -12.96 2.17 3.56
C CYS A 190 -11.55 2.18 2.95
N GLY A 191 -10.99 1.00 2.65
CA GLY A 191 -9.66 0.90 2.08
C GLY A 191 -9.04 -0.47 2.28
N VAL A 192 -7.73 -0.53 2.13
CA VAL A 192 -6.93 -1.73 2.29
C VAL A 192 -5.77 -1.47 3.24
N PHE A 193 -5.55 -2.39 4.18
CA PHE A 193 -4.28 -2.52 4.87
C PHE A 193 -3.34 -3.27 3.94
N HIS A 194 -2.52 -2.50 3.20
CA HIS A 194 -1.59 -3.10 2.25
C HIS A 194 -0.47 -3.83 2.98
N SER A 195 0.03 -4.91 2.37
CA SER A 195 1.19 -5.67 2.88
C SER A 195 1.10 -5.99 4.38
N TYR A 196 -0.09 -6.36 4.88
CA TYR A 196 -0.29 -6.54 6.31
C TYR A 196 0.49 -7.74 6.85
N THR A 197 1.50 -7.46 7.65
CA THR A 197 2.37 -8.44 8.31
C THR A 197 2.26 -8.39 9.83
N GLY A 198 1.31 -7.61 10.35
CA GLY A 198 1.13 -7.36 11.76
C GLY A 198 0.59 -8.55 12.55
N ASN A 199 0.17 -8.28 13.78
CA ASN A 199 -0.33 -9.31 14.67
C ASN A 199 -1.74 -9.78 14.25
N MET A 200 -1.93 -11.10 14.18
CA MET A 200 -3.21 -11.74 13.87
C MET A 200 -4.36 -11.28 14.79
N SER A 201 -4.07 -10.89 16.02
CA SER A 201 -5.10 -10.47 16.98
C SER A 201 -5.87 -9.21 16.53
N TYR A 202 -5.32 -8.40 15.62
CA TYR A 202 -5.98 -7.20 15.07
C TYR A 202 -6.74 -7.45 13.77
N LEU A 203 -6.63 -8.67 13.19
CA LEU A 203 -7.30 -8.98 11.92
C LEU A 203 -8.81 -8.79 12.00
N GLU A 204 -9.45 -9.33 13.05
CA GLU A 204 -10.90 -9.22 13.24
C GLU A 204 -11.34 -7.75 13.34
N GLU A 205 -10.63 -6.94 14.14
CA GLU A 205 -10.93 -5.51 14.30
C GLU A 205 -10.80 -4.74 12.98
N ILE A 206 -9.76 -5.03 12.17
CA ILE A 206 -9.57 -4.43 10.84
C ILE A 206 -10.73 -4.81 9.90
N LEU A 207 -11.13 -6.07 9.92
CA LEU A 207 -12.24 -6.58 9.10
C LEU A 207 -13.59 -5.98 9.53
N ASP A 208 -13.84 -5.83 10.82
CA ASP A 208 -15.05 -5.22 11.38
C ASP A 208 -15.17 -3.74 11.03
N LEU A 209 -14.04 -3.06 10.86
CA LEU A 209 -14.00 -1.69 10.32
C LEU A 209 -14.31 -1.61 8.83
N GLY A 210 -14.47 -2.77 8.14
CA GLY A 210 -14.83 -2.85 6.72
C GLY A 210 -13.63 -2.78 5.76
N PHE A 211 -12.40 -2.86 6.26
CA PHE A 211 -11.20 -2.80 5.44
C PHE A 211 -10.84 -4.14 4.79
N TYR A 212 -10.12 -4.07 3.69
CA TYR A 212 -9.51 -5.21 3.01
C TYR A 212 -8.08 -5.43 3.51
N ILE A 213 -7.55 -6.63 3.25
CA ILE A 213 -6.15 -7.00 3.53
C ILE A 213 -5.44 -7.25 2.20
N GLY A 214 -4.31 -6.57 1.99
CA GLY A 214 -3.42 -6.74 0.85
C GLY A 214 -2.37 -7.83 1.11
N PHE A 215 -2.20 -8.73 0.15
CA PHE A 215 -1.22 -9.82 0.20
C PHE A 215 -0.29 -9.76 -1.01
N ASN A 216 1.02 -9.82 -0.74
CA ASN A 216 2.07 -9.70 -1.76
C ASN A 216 3.06 -10.87 -1.74
N GLY A 217 4.22 -10.69 -2.37
CA GLY A 217 5.26 -11.70 -2.51
C GLY A 217 5.73 -12.34 -1.20
N ILE A 218 5.49 -11.74 -0.03
CA ILE A 218 5.86 -12.28 1.28
C ILE A 218 5.21 -13.65 1.53
N ILE A 219 4.00 -13.90 1.04
CA ILE A 219 3.34 -15.21 1.21
C ILE A 219 4.12 -16.36 0.58
N THR A 220 5.00 -16.07 -0.39
CA THR A 220 5.85 -17.05 -1.06
C THR A 220 7.14 -17.38 -0.27
N TYR A 221 7.47 -16.57 0.76
CA TYR A 221 8.71 -16.73 1.53
C TYR A 221 8.60 -17.85 2.57
N LYS A 222 9.73 -18.51 2.88
CA LYS A 222 9.77 -19.45 4.01
C LYS A 222 9.37 -18.78 5.33
N SER A 223 9.86 -17.55 5.55
CA SER A 223 9.56 -16.73 6.73
C SER A 223 8.16 -16.11 6.74
N GLY A 224 7.37 -16.26 5.67
CA GLY A 224 6.05 -15.66 5.55
C GLY A 224 4.92 -16.48 6.19
N GLU A 225 5.19 -17.33 7.19
CA GLU A 225 4.20 -18.21 7.80
C GLU A 225 3.07 -17.45 8.48
N ASN A 226 3.40 -16.41 9.27
CA ASN A 226 2.40 -15.56 9.91
C ASN A 226 1.46 -14.89 8.88
N VAL A 227 1.99 -14.44 7.73
CA VAL A 227 1.17 -13.80 6.68
C VAL A 227 0.27 -14.84 6.00
N ARG A 228 0.75 -16.07 5.79
CA ARG A 228 -0.09 -17.16 5.30
C ARG A 228 -1.20 -17.55 6.29
N ASP A 229 -0.95 -17.44 7.60
CA ASP A 229 -1.98 -17.71 8.60
C ASP A 229 -3.03 -16.59 8.63
N ILE A 230 -2.61 -15.32 8.49
CA ILE A 230 -3.53 -14.19 8.28
C ILE A 230 -4.37 -14.41 7.02
N LEU A 231 -3.75 -14.81 5.91
CA LEU A 231 -4.45 -15.10 4.66
C LEU A 231 -5.50 -16.22 4.84
N LYS A 232 -5.19 -17.29 5.57
CA LYS A 232 -6.15 -18.38 5.85
C LYS A 232 -7.40 -17.87 6.57
N GLN A 233 -7.24 -16.95 7.52
CA GLN A 233 -8.33 -16.41 8.33
C GLN A 233 -9.10 -15.28 7.62
N THR A 234 -8.48 -14.58 6.66
CA THR A 234 -9.14 -13.49 5.93
C THR A 234 -10.26 -14.02 5.04
N PRO A 235 -11.51 -13.51 5.13
CA PRO A 235 -12.61 -13.89 4.24
C PRO A 235 -12.31 -13.56 2.78
N PHE A 236 -12.87 -14.33 1.83
CA PHE A 236 -12.59 -14.13 0.40
C PHE A 236 -13.03 -12.75 -0.11
N ASP A 237 -14.09 -12.19 0.46
CA ASP A 237 -14.60 -10.86 0.13
C ASP A 237 -13.83 -9.70 0.81
N ARG A 238 -12.67 -10.00 1.39
CA ARG A 238 -11.76 -9.03 2.05
C ARG A 238 -10.31 -9.17 1.62
N ILE A 239 -10.02 -9.98 0.60
CA ILE A 239 -8.67 -10.22 0.09
C ILE A 239 -8.42 -9.34 -1.14
N LEU A 240 -7.27 -8.66 -1.16
CA LEU A 240 -6.68 -8.03 -2.35
C LEU A 240 -5.27 -8.59 -2.56
N PHE A 241 -4.83 -8.63 -3.82
CA PHE A 241 -3.46 -9.00 -4.18
C PHE A 241 -2.71 -7.81 -4.75
N GLU A 242 -1.43 -7.76 -4.43
CA GLU A 242 -0.54 -6.66 -4.77
C GLU A 242 0.89 -7.15 -4.92
N THR A 243 1.75 -6.37 -5.59
CA THR A 243 3.17 -6.70 -5.67
C THR A 243 4.02 -5.92 -4.69
N ASP A 244 3.61 -4.70 -4.35
CA ASP A 244 4.45 -3.71 -3.68
C ASP A 244 5.74 -3.42 -4.47
N GLY A 245 5.67 -3.62 -5.79
CA GLY A 245 6.84 -3.44 -6.67
C GLY A 245 7.38 -2.00 -6.62
N PRO A 246 8.72 -1.87 -6.71
CA PRO A 246 9.77 -2.86 -6.99
C PRO A 246 10.20 -3.72 -5.80
N PHE A 247 9.61 -3.52 -4.62
CA PHE A 247 9.93 -4.22 -3.38
C PHE A 247 9.35 -5.65 -3.37
N LEU A 248 9.76 -6.46 -2.42
CA LEU A 248 9.17 -7.74 -2.06
C LEU A 248 8.96 -8.76 -3.22
N PRO A 249 9.93 -8.95 -4.15
CA PRO A 249 9.76 -9.90 -5.25
C PRO A 249 9.46 -11.31 -4.72
N PRO A 250 8.62 -12.10 -5.42
CA PRO A 250 8.32 -13.47 -5.04
C PRO A 250 9.57 -14.35 -4.88
N GLN A 251 9.43 -15.45 -4.14
CA GLN A 251 10.58 -16.31 -3.81
C GLN A 251 11.25 -16.91 -5.06
N SER A 252 10.53 -17.15 -6.13
CA SER A 252 11.04 -17.59 -7.43
C SER A 252 12.02 -16.60 -8.03
N VAL A 253 11.66 -15.28 -8.02
CA VAL A 253 12.51 -14.19 -8.49
C VAL A 253 13.72 -14.04 -7.58
N ARG A 254 13.53 -14.04 -6.26
CA ARG A 254 14.62 -13.90 -5.26
C ARG A 254 15.69 -14.96 -5.39
N LYS A 255 15.30 -16.21 -5.68
CA LYS A 255 16.21 -17.37 -5.79
C LYS A 255 16.74 -17.60 -7.19
N ASN A 256 16.21 -16.94 -8.21
CA ASN A 256 16.64 -17.14 -9.57
C ASN A 256 18.06 -16.57 -9.78
N GLY A 257 19.03 -17.45 -9.97
CA GLY A 257 20.44 -17.08 -10.20
C GLY A 257 20.69 -16.43 -11.56
N HIS A 258 19.75 -16.52 -12.51
CA HIS A 258 19.85 -15.92 -13.84
C HIS A 258 19.33 -14.49 -13.88
N ILE A 259 18.51 -14.06 -12.92
CA ILE A 259 18.00 -12.69 -12.81
C ILE A 259 19.04 -11.86 -12.07
N LYS A 260 19.61 -10.86 -12.75
CA LYS A 260 20.61 -9.94 -12.17
C LYS A 260 19.96 -8.94 -11.21
N GLU A 261 18.90 -8.28 -11.65
CA GLU A 261 18.15 -7.31 -10.84
C GLU A 261 16.83 -7.95 -10.37
N LYS A 262 16.69 -8.09 -9.07
CA LYS A 262 15.58 -8.79 -8.43
C LYS A 262 14.60 -7.80 -7.86
N PHE A 263 13.56 -7.52 -8.59
CA PHE A 263 12.48 -6.63 -8.17
C PHE A 263 11.11 -7.26 -8.44
N ALA A 264 10.09 -6.83 -7.70
CA ALA A 264 8.71 -7.20 -7.95
C ALA A 264 8.11 -6.30 -9.05
N GLN A 265 7.23 -6.88 -9.85
CA GLN A 265 6.51 -6.18 -10.92
C GLN A 265 5.07 -6.70 -11.03
N PRO A 266 4.13 -5.93 -11.60
CA PRO A 266 2.71 -6.30 -11.65
C PRO A 266 2.43 -7.71 -12.21
N ALA A 267 3.26 -8.18 -13.14
CA ALA A 267 3.15 -9.53 -13.71
C ALA A 267 3.38 -10.67 -12.70
N ASP A 268 3.93 -10.37 -11.53
CA ASP A 268 4.18 -11.35 -10.46
C ASP A 268 2.91 -11.67 -9.63
N ILE A 269 1.84 -10.89 -9.79
CA ILE A 269 0.53 -11.14 -9.17
C ILE A 269 0.05 -12.57 -9.41
N LYS A 270 0.31 -13.12 -10.60
CA LYS A 270 -0.08 -14.49 -10.93
C LYS A 270 0.50 -15.51 -9.96
N GLU A 271 1.81 -15.45 -9.68
CA GLU A 271 2.47 -16.35 -8.71
C GLU A 271 1.94 -16.13 -7.28
N ILE A 272 1.63 -14.89 -6.93
CA ILE A 272 1.09 -14.55 -5.62
C ILE A 272 -0.30 -15.19 -5.45
N ILE A 273 -1.19 -15.07 -6.43
CA ILE A 273 -2.53 -15.71 -6.40
C ILE A 273 -2.42 -17.24 -6.42
N GLU A 274 -1.50 -17.81 -7.24
CA GLU A 274 -1.23 -19.26 -7.25
C GLU A 274 -0.81 -19.77 -5.87
N THR A 275 0.10 -19.06 -5.20
CA THR A 275 0.52 -19.41 -3.84
C THR A 275 -0.64 -19.27 -2.84
N ALA A 276 -1.40 -18.19 -2.93
CA ALA A 276 -2.55 -17.94 -2.07
C ALA A 276 -3.65 -19.01 -2.24
N SER A 277 -3.91 -19.46 -3.46
CA SER A 277 -4.90 -20.52 -3.74
C SER A 277 -4.51 -21.84 -3.08
N GLN A 278 -3.22 -22.19 -3.10
CA GLN A 278 -2.70 -23.36 -2.38
C GLN A 278 -2.86 -23.21 -0.86
N VAL A 279 -2.55 -22.04 -0.31
CA VAL A 279 -2.69 -21.75 1.14
C VAL A 279 -4.14 -21.86 1.60
N LYS A 280 -5.09 -21.37 0.79
CA LYS A 280 -6.53 -21.42 1.08
C LYS A 280 -7.21 -22.72 0.64
N ASN A 281 -6.47 -23.63 -0.03
CA ASN A 281 -6.99 -24.89 -0.58
C ASN A 281 -8.23 -24.70 -1.47
N ILE A 282 -8.13 -23.78 -2.43
CA ILE A 282 -9.16 -23.48 -3.43
C ILE A 282 -8.54 -23.33 -4.82
N THR A 283 -9.37 -23.23 -5.87
CA THR A 283 -8.87 -23.02 -7.23
C THR A 283 -8.34 -21.59 -7.42
N TYR A 284 -7.36 -21.45 -8.31
CA TYR A 284 -6.81 -20.16 -8.71
C TYR A 284 -7.93 -19.23 -9.22
N GLU A 285 -8.76 -19.72 -10.12
CA GLU A 285 -9.82 -18.95 -10.79
C GLU A 285 -10.87 -18.41 -9.80
N TYR A 286 -11.20 -19.19 -8.77
CA TYR A 286 -12.13 -18.74 -7.73
C TYR A 286 -11.53 -17.58 -6.92
N LEU A 287 -10.27 -17.71 -6.53
CA LEU A 287 -9.59 -16.69 -5.71
C LEU A 287 -9.32 -15.42 -6.51
N GLU A 288 -8.85 -15.55 -7.77
CA GLU A 288 -8.68 -14.44 -8.69
C GLU A 288 -10.00 -13.67 -8.85
N LYS A 289 -11.08 -14.37 -9.22
CA LYS A 289 -12.40 -13.75 -9.41
C LYS A 289 -12.92 -13.05 -8.15
N SER A 290 -12.70 -13.62 -6.97
CA SER A 290 -13.11 -13.02 -5.70
C SER A 290 -12.33 -11.72 -5.44
N SER A 291 -11.02 -11.74 -5.64
CA SER A 291 -10.17 -10.57 -5.45
C SER A 291 -10.46 -9.47 -6.48
N ASP A 292 -10.77 -9.85 -7.73
CA ASP A 292 -11.16 -8.90 -8.79
C ASP A 292 -12.49 -8.20 -8.46
N ALA A 293 -13.44 -8.94 -7.90
CA ALA A 293 -14.69 -8.34 -7.42
C ALA A 293 -14.43 -7.35 -6.27
N ASN A 294 -13.53 -7.69 -5.35
CA ASN A 294 -13.13 -6.80 -4.25
C ASN A 294 -12.45 -5.52 -4.77
N TYR A 295 -11.54 -5.66 -5.72
CA TYR A 295 -10.88 -4.53 -6.36
C TYR A 295 -11.89 -3.60 -7.04
N SER A 296 -12.82 -4.18 -7.79
CA SER A 296 -13.87 -3.42 -8.47
C SER A 296 -14.76 -2.66 -7.51
N LEU A 297 -15.15 -3.29 -6.39
CA LEU A 297 -15.98 -2.65 -5.36
C LEU A 297 -15.26 -1.51 -4.65
N LEU A 298 -13.94 -1.62 -4.49
CA LEU A 298 -13.17 -0.63 -3.74
C LEU A 298 -12.68 0.53 -4.62
N PHE A 299 -12.22 0.28 -5.87
CA PHE A 299 -11.48 1.26 -6.66
C PHE A 299 -12.14 1.67 -7.99
N LEU A 300 -13.16 0.96 -8.47
CA LEU A 300 -13.84 1.30 -9.74
C LEU A 300 -15.16 2.02 -9.54
#